data_7d60a8bc7349d3c2a34b8edf7e0bcf0c
#
_entry.id   7d60a8bc7349d3c2a34b8edf7e0bcf0c
#
_cell.length_a   1.000
_cell.length_b   1.000
_cell.length_c   1.000
_cell.angle_alpha   90.00
_cell.angle_beta   90.00
_cell.angle_gamma   90.00
#
_symmetry.space_group_name_H-M   'P 1'
#
loop_
_entity.id
_entity.type
_entity.pdbx_description
1 polymer ?
#
loop_
_entity_poly.entity_id
_entity_poly.type
_entity_poly.pdbx_seq_one_letter_code
_entity_poly.pdbx_strand_id
1 'polypeptide(L)'
;MDGLSRLKLSMATAALLLFLVFCFFLAIPLYLVPFLLGIGFLIHPLYVVAFILILFLIQFLTGPWIVKRSTKLRYLQPAENPWLENIVKKLSDRSDISMPRLAIVTDDAPNAFVFGRTKKGATLVFNEGLLTNLSGEEIEGVIGHELGHLKHNDCAVMTTLAAIPILIYAIFMMLVNAAFSPSSSSSSKDSSIIGNIIGQIIGRILILITALFPLLFYALSLLSLRSLSREREHYADAYSAYLTQSPRKLQSALTKITYGLSLSPKPKSDFGIRTFYIGDPAAAKKEFKGITERKEKYDLDRDGVLDERELELAMDEEEKQLEGGGRTFNYLQRGWRKINLSFSTHPRTYERILLLKEIENEMASGDYADKRVYKHI
;
A
#
# COMPACT_ATOMS: atom_id res chain seq x y z
N MET A 1 -27.66 -1.72 3.44
CA MET A 1 -26.54 -0.89 3.95
C MET A 1 -26.09 -0.06 2.78
N ASP A 2 -25.91 1.24 2.97
CA ASP A 2 -25.30 2.08 1.94
C ASP A 2 -23.78 1.76 1.84
N GLY A 3 -23.16 2.10 0.72
CA GLY A 3 -21.75 1.79 0.47
C GLY A 3 -20.81 2.39 1.52
N LEU A 4 -21.12 3.59 2.05
CA LEU A 4 -20.36 4.23 3.10
C LEU A 4 -20.35 3.42 4.41
N SER A 5 -21.50 2.86 4.77
CA SER A 5 -21.61 1.98 5.95
C SER A 5 -20.83 0.68 5.77
N ARG A 6 -20.80 0.12 4.55
CA ARG A 6 -19.97 -1.05 4.21
C ARG A 6 -18.49 -0.73 4.33
N LEU A 7 -18.04 0.40 3.77
CA LEU A 7 -16.64 0.84 3.88
C LEU A 7 -16.22 1.02 5.34
N LYS A 8 -17.03 1.72 6.17
CA LYS A 8 -16.73 1.89 7.60
C LYS A 8 -16.69 0.57 8.36
N LEU A 9 -17.60 -0.36 8.03
CA LEU A 9 -17.61 -1.70 8.64
C LEU A 9 -16.36 -2.50 8.22
N SER A 10 -16.00 -2.48 6.95
CA SER A 10 -14.78 -3.14 6.44
C SER A 10 -13.53 -2.57 7.09
N MET A 11 -13.42 -1.24 7.22
CA MET A 11 -12.32 -0.60 7.94
C MET A 11 -12.27 -1.01 9.42
N ALA A 12 -13.41 -1.05 10.10
CA ALA A 12 -13.49 -1.47 11.50
C ALA A 12 -13.14 -2.96 11.67
N THR A 13 -13.63 -3.84 10.79
CA THR A 13 -13.33 -5.27 10.84
C THR A 13 -11.86 -5.55 10.55
N ALA A 14 -11.25 -4.89 9.56
CA ALA A 14 -9.84 -5.05 9.27
C ALA A 14 -8.95 -4.52 10.40
N ALA A 15 -9.30 -3.38 11.01
CA ALA A 15 -8.60 -2.85 12.17
C ALA A 15 -8.70 -3.80 13.37
N LEU A 16 -9.90 -4.35 13.63
CA LEU A 16 -10.10 -5.35 14.68
C LEU A 16 -9.28 -6.62 14.41
N LEU A 17 -9.29 -7.11 13.16
CA LEU A 17 -8.54 -8.31 12.79
C LEU A 17 -7.03 -8.10 13.00
N LEU A 18 -6.48 -6.95 12.56
CA LEU A 18 -5.08 -6.61 12.78
C LEU A 18 -4.75 -6.50 14.28
N PHE A 19 -5.63 -5.88 15.05
CA PHE A 19 -5.48 -5.80 16.50
C PHE A 19 -5.45 -7.20 17.14
N LEU A 20 -6.36 -8.09 16.75
CA LEU A 20 -6.38 -9.46 17.23
C LEU A 20 -5.13 -10.24 16.83
N VAL A 21 -4.70 -10.13 15.57
CA VAL A 21 -3.43 -10.73 15.10
C VAL A 21 -2.27 -10.29 15.99
N PHE A 22 -2.19 -9.01 16.32
CA PHE A 22 -1.12 -8.48 17.18
C PHE A 22 -1.25 -8.93 18.64
N CYS A 23 -2.48 -9.00 19.17
CA CYS A 23 -2.73 -9.55 20.50
C CYS A 23 -2.29 -11.02 20.59
N PHE A 24 -2.65 -11.86 19.62
CA PHE A 24 -2.21 -13.25 19.57
C PHE A 24 -0.70 -13.39 19.42
N PHE A 25 -0.09 -12.54 18.57
CA PHE A 25 1.35 -12.50 18.40
C PHE A 25 2.09 -12.29 19.74
N LEU A 26 1.57 -11.42 20.60
CA LEU A 26 2.16 -11.17 21.92
C LEU A 26 1.72 -12.19 22.98
N ALA A 27 0.47 -12.66 22.92
CA ALA A 27 -0.06 -13.58 23.93
C ALA A 27 0.60 -14.97 23.90
N ILE A 28 0.94 -15.49 22.73
CA ILE A 28 1.56 -16.81 22.61
C ILE A 28 2.88 -16.88 23.37
N PRO A 29 3.91 -16.04 23.13
CA PRO A 29 5.17 -16.11 23.86
C PRO A 29 5.06 -15.68 25.32
N LEU A 30 4.13 -14.79 25.66
CA LEU A 30 4.04 -14.24 27.03
C LEU A 30 3.18 -15.07 27.96
N TYR A 31 2.22 -15.84 27.45
CA TYR A 31 1.28 -16.62 28.27
C TYR A 31 1.25 -18.10 27.92
N LEU A 32 1.07 -18.44 26.64
CA LEU A 32 0.89 -19.85 26.23
C LEU A 32 2.20 -20.63 26.46
N VAL A 33 3.34 -20.12 26.05
CA VAL A 33 4.62 -20.80 26.24
C VAL A 33 5.00 -20.96 27.73
N PRO A 34 4.95 -19.91 28.57
CA PRO A 34 5.19 -20.05 30.01
C PRO A 34 4.21 -20.99 30.71
N PHE A 35 2.92 -20.97 30.32
CA PHE A 35 1.91 -21.87 30.82
C PHE A 35 2.26 -23.35 30.52
N LEU A 36 2.61 -23.65 29.26
CA LEU A 36 2.98 -25.02 28.84
C LEU A 36 4.28 -25.50 29.53
N LEU A 37 5.18 -24.59 29.87
CA LEU A 37 6.42 -24.91 30.57
C LEU A 37 6.24 -24.99 32.11
N GLY A 38 5.03 -24.74 32.62
CA GLY A 38 4.77 -24.73 34.07
C GLY A 38 5.40 -23.57 34.85
N ILE A 39 5.86 -22.51 34.15
CA ILE A 39 6.56 -21.35 34.75
C ILE A 39 5.54 -20.35 35.35
N GLY A 40 4.26 -20.46 34.94
CA GLY A 40 3.21 -19.50 35.30
C GLY A 40 3.23 -18.25 34.44
N PHE A 41 2.36 -17.28 34.76
CA PHE A 41 2.26 -16.05 33.99
C PHE A 41 3.37 -15.07 34.39
N LEU A 42 4.25 -14.73 33.45
CA LEU A 42 5.35 -13.78 33.68
C LEU A 42 4.87 -12.32 33.81
N ILE A 43 3.79 -11.97 33.14
CA ILE A 43 3.27 -10.60 33.05
C ILE A 43 1.74 -10.62 33.11
N HIS A 44 1.17 -9.70 33.89
CA HIS A 44 -0.29 -9.57 33.96
C HIS A 44 -0.88 -9.10 32.61
N PRO A 45 -1.99 -9.69 32.10
CA PRO A 45 -2.58 -9.33 30.79
C PRO A 45 -2.83 -7.84 30.59
N LEU A 46 -3.19 -7.11 31.65
CA LEU A 46 -3.42 -5.67 31.61
C LEU A 46 -2.20 -4.89 31.12
N TYR A 47 -0.99 -5.30 31.55
CA TYR A 47 0.25 -4.63 31.12
C TYR A 47 0.53 -4.86 29.63
N VAL A 48 0.16 -6.03 29.09
CA VAL A 48 0.30 -6.30 27.64
C VAL A 48 -0.66 -5.43 26.84
N VAL A 49 -1.92 -5.32 27.27
CA VAL A 49 -2.89 -4.43 26.63
C VAL A 49 -2.43 -2.98 26.70
N ALA A 50 -1.98 -2.52 27.87
CA ALA A 50 -1.46 -1.16 28.03
C ALA A 50 -0.23 -0.91 27.11
N PHE A 51 0.68 -1.87 27.02
CA PHE A 51 1.84 -1.79 26.13
C PHE A 51 1.43 -1.68 24.66
N ILE A 52 0.47 -2.49 24.22
CA ILE A 52 -0.07 -2.43 22.85
C ILE A 52 -0.65 -1.03 22.57
N LEU A 53 -1.48 -0.51 23.47
CA LEU A 53 -2.09 0.82 23.30
C LEU A 53 -1.03 1.92 23.27
N ILE A 54 0.01 1.83 24.09
CA ILE A 54 1.15 2.76 24.08
C ILE A 54 1.88 2.68 22.72
N LEU A 55 2.13 1.48 22.20
CA LEU A 55 2.77 1.32 20.89
C LEU A 55 1.94 1.95 19.76
N PHE A 56 0.62 1.74 19.77
CA PHE A 56 -0.27 2.39 18.80
C PHE A 56 -0.24 3.92 18.94
N LEU A 57 -0.23 4.43 20.15
CA LEU A 57 -0.12 5.87 20.41
C LEU A 57 1.20 6.43 19.88
N ILE A 58 2.32 5.78 20.20
CA ILE A 58 3.65 6.17 19.72
C ILE A 58 3.64 6.18 18.19
N GLN A 59 3.13 5.12 17.55
CA GLN A 59 3.04 5.03 16.10
C GLN A 59 2.18 6.13 15.49
N PHE A 60 1.02 6.39 16.05
CA PHE A 60 0.14 7.49 15.61
C PHE A 60 0.85 8.86 15.73
N LEU A 61 1.63 9.05 16.79
CA LEU A 61 2.38 10.29 17.00
C LEU A 61 3.62 10.42 16.11
N THR A 62 4.32 9.32 15.84
CA THR A 62 5.60 9.33 15.10
C THR A 62 5.44 9.08 13.60
N GLY A 63 4.33 8.45 13.17
CA GLY A 63 4.11 8.04 11.78
C GLY A 63 4.38 9.13 10.74
N PRO A 64 3.78 10.33 10.83
CA PRO A 64 4.05 11.39 9.87
C PRO A 64 5.51 11.88 9.86
N TRP A 65 6.20 11.83 11.00
CA TRP A 65 7.62 12.16 11.07
C TRP A 65 8.48 11.11 10.36
N ILE A 66 8.13 9.83 10.51
CA ILE A 66 8.80 8.71 9.82
C ILE A 66 8.64 8.87 8.31
N VAL A 67 7.42 9.11 7.82
CA VAL A 67 7.14 9.35 6.38
C VAL A 67 7.98 10.51 5.87
N LYS A 68 7.94 11.66 6.54
CA LYS A 68 8.74 12.84 6.16
C LYS A 68 10.24 12.51 6.09
N ARG A 69 10.78 11.78 7.05
CA ARG A 69 12.20 11.44 7.12
C ARG A 69 12.61 10.47 6.01
N SER A 70 11.77 9.48 5.74
CA SER A 70 12.05 8.43 4.76
C SER A 70 11.93 8.92 3.32
N THR A 71 10.98 9.81 3.02
CA THR A 71 10.75 10.34 1.66
C THR A 71 11.64 11.52 1.32
N LYS A 72 12.29 12.16 2.31
CA LYS A 72 13.10 13.38 2.12
C LYS A 72 12.33 14.50 1.41
N LEU A 73 11.00 14.56 1.65
CA LEU A 73 10.15 15.55 1.01
C LEU A 73 10.53 16.99 1.38
N ARG A 74 10.28 17.91 0.45
CA ARG A 74 10.40 19.36 0.60
C ARG A 74 9.02 20.00 0.54
N TYR A 75 8.67 20.80 1.54
CA TYR A 75 7.41 21.58 1.48
C TYR A 75 7.53 22.70 0.47
N LEU A 76 6.47 22.90 -0.31
CA LEU A 76 6.34 24.07 -1.17
C LEU A 76 6.08 25.32 -0.33
N GLN A 77 6.74 26.41 -0.71
CA GLN A 77 6.46 27.72 -0.15
C GLN A 77 5.17 28.29 -0.77
N PRO A 78 4.43 29.16 -0.05
CA PRO A 78 3.28 29.83 -0.63
C PRO A 78 3.64 30.55 -1.95
N ALA A 79 2.82 30.36 -2.98
CA ALA A 79 3.00 30.89 -4.32
C ALA A 79 4.24 30.35 -5.09
N GLU A 80 4.88 29.28 -4.64
CA GLU A 80 5.98 28.63 -5.37
C GLU A 80 5.47 27.91 -6.63
N ASN A 81 4.28 27.30 -6.56
CA ASN A 81 3.60 26.71 -7.71
C ASN A 81 2.12 27.12 -7.70
N PRO A 82 1.79 28.34 -8.19
CA PRO A 82 0.42 28.88 -8.11
C PRO A 82 -0.59 28.03 -8.85
N TRP A 83 -0.19 27.38 -9.95
CA TRP A 83 -1.05 26.50 -10.72
C TRP A 83 -1.49 25.29 -9.89
N LEU A 84 -0.55 24.58 -9.28
CA LEU A 84 -0.84 23.42 -8.44
C LEU A 84 -1.65 23.80 -7.20
N GLU A 85 -1.28 24.91 -6.54
CA GLU A 85 -2.01 25.45 -5.38
C GLU A 85 -3.47 25.74 -5.72
N ASN A 86 -3.73 26.37 -6.88
CA ASN A 86 -5.09 26.70 -7.31
C ASN A 86 -5.95 25.46 -7.55
N ILE A 87 -5.39 24.40 -8.19
CA ILE A 87 -6.12 23.15 -8.41
C ILE A 87 -6.45 22.50 -7.07
N VAL A 88 -5.46 22.33 -6.19
CA VAL A 88 -5.66 21.68 -4.88
C VAL A 88 -6.67 22.49 -4.05
N LYS A 89 -6.57 23.81 -4.04
CA LYS A 89 -7.53 24.68 -3.33
C LYS A 89 -8.94 24.50 -3.87
N LYS A 90 -9.13 24.61 -5.19
CA LYS A 90 -10.45 24.43 -5.85
C LYS A 90 -11.10 23.10 -5.48
N LEU A 91 -10.33 21.98 -5.54
CA LEU A 91 -10.85 20.66 -5.23
C LEU A 91 -11.07 20.47 -3.72
N SER A 92 -10.22 21.04 -2.87
CA SER A 92 -10.39 21.02 -1.41
C SER A 92 -11.66 21.75 -0.98
N ASP A 93 -11.92 22.94 -1.54
CA ASP A 93 -13.12 23.72 -1.28
C ASP A 93 -14.38 22.95 -1.72
N ARG A 94 -14.36 22.32 -2.89
CA ARG A 94 -15.46 21.44 -3.37
C ARG A 94 -15.70 20.23 -2.49
N SER A 95 -14.65 19.72 -1.86
CA SER A 95 -14.69 18.55 -0.98
C SER A 95 -15.08 18.87 0.45
N ASP A 96 -15.20 20.16 0.80
CA ASP A 96 -15.35 20.62 2.20
C ASP A 96 -14.22 20.04 3.09
N ILE A 97 -12.98 20.13 2.62
CA ILE A 97 -11.77 19.71 3.31
C ILE A 97 -10.81 20.90 3.40
N SER A 98 -10.17 21.07 4.55
CA SER A 98 -9.09 22.06 4.67
C SER A 98 -7.98 21.71 3.67
N MET A 99 -7.51 22.69 2.92
CA MET A 99 -6.42 22.52 1.96
C MET A 99 -5.21 21.87 2.64
N PRO A 100 -4.71 20.72 2.16
CA PRO A 100 -3.52 20.08 2.69
C PRO A 100 -2.26 20.90 2.37
N ARG A 101 -1.21 20.75 3.17
CA ARG A 101 0.11 21.31 2.82
C ARG A 101 0.66 20.57 1.61
N LEU A 102 1.31 21.30 0.72
CA LEU A 102 1.91 20.71 -0.47
C LEU A 102 3.40 20.43 -0.26
N ALA A 103 3.85 19.30 -0.77
CA ALA A 103 5.26 18.93 -0.75
C ALA A 103 5.67 18.20 -2.03
N ILE A 104 6.95 18.26 -2.35
CA ILE A 104 7.56 17.58 -3.50
C ILE A 104 8.65 16.63 -3.00
N VAL A 105 8.77 15.51 -3.70
CA VAL A 105 9.87 14.54 -3.57
C VAL A 105 10.60 14.49 -4.90
N THR A 106 11.92 14.63 -4.87
CA THR A 106 12.78 14.46 -6.05
C THR A 106 12.94 12.97 -6.33
N ASP A 107 11.99 12.44 -7.10
CA ASP A 107 11.93 11.04 -7.55
C ASP A 107 11.28 11.01 -8.94
N ASP A 108 11.94 10.35 -9.89
CA ASP A 108 11.45 10.21 -11.27
C ASP A 108 10.28 9.23 -11.39
N ALA A 109 10.03 8.40 -10.37
CA ALA A 109 8.88 7.51 -10.36
C ALA A 109 7.58 8.32 -10.24
N PRO A 110 6.61 8.18 -11.18
CA PRO A 110 5.36 8.94 -11.13
C PRO A 110 4.52 8.46 -9.94
N ASN A 111 4.39 9.31 -8.93
CA ASN A 111 3.61 9.02 -7.73
C ASN A 111 3.09 10.28 -7.06
N ALA A 112 1.94 10.16 -6.39
CA ALA A 112 1.45 11.11 -5.41
C ALA A 112 0.90 10.35 -4.21
N PHE A 113 0.87 10.98 -3.05
CA PHE A 113 0.27 10.41 -1.86
C PHE A 113 -0.06 11.48 -0.83
N VAL A 114 -1.05 11.18 0.00
CA VAL A 114 -1.41 12.02 1.12
C VAL A 114 -1.10 11.32 2.44
N PHE A 115 -0.54 12.05 3.39
CA PHE A 115 -0.29 11.53 4.73
C PHE A 115 -0.59 12.58 5.80
N GLY A 116 -0.86 12.13 7.02
CA GLY A 116 -1.16 12.99 8.15
C GLY A 116 -1.95 12.27 9.23
N ARG A 117 -2.07 12.89 10.41
CA ARG A 117 -2.88 12.35 11.51
C ARG A 117 -4.35 12.77 11.43
N THR A 118 -4.59 13.92 10.85
CA THR A 118 -5.92 14.52 10.73
C THR A 118 -6.08 15.22 9.39
N LYS A 119 -7.32 15.44 8.96
CA LYS A 119 -7.62 16.19 7.74
C LYS A 119 -6.96 17.59 7.72
N LYS A 120 -7.00 18.31 8.87
CA LYS A 120 -6.43 19.67 8.97
C LYS A 120 -4.90 19.71 8.92
N GLY A 121 -4.23 18.61 9.32
CA GLY A 121 -2.77 18.53 9.36
C GLY A 121 -2.17 17.68 8.25
N ALA A 122 -2.96 17.34 7.23
CA ALA A 122 -2.51 16.50 6.13
C ALA A 122 -1.51 17.21 5.21
N THR A 123 -0.68 16.42 4.56
CA THR A 123 0.28 16.84 3.54
C THR A 123 0.02 16.01 2.28
N LEU A 124 -0.19 16.66 1.17
CA LEU A 124 -0.27 16.07 -0.17
C LEU A 124 1.09 16.21 -0.83
N VAL A 125 1.65 15.09 -1.24
CA VAL A 125 3.00 14.97 -1.77
C VAL A 125 2.93 14.56 -3.23
N PHE A 126 3.77 15.18 -4.05
CA PHE A 126 3.94 14.84 -5.46
C PHE A 126 5.41 14.48 -5.71
N ASN A 127 5.65 13.40 -6.43
CA ASN A 127 6.96 13.15 -7.00
C ASN A 127 7.15 14.03 -8.24
N GLU A 128 8.38 14.48 -8.48
CA GLU A 128 8.71 15.25 -9.69
C GLU A 128 8.35 14.49 -10.97
N GLY A 129 8.57 13.17 -11.00
CA GLY A 129 8.20 12.32 -12.12
C GLY A 129 6.70 12.31 -12.43
N LEU A 130 5.82 12.52 -11.46
CA LEU A 130 4.38 12.66 -11.72
C LEU A 130 4.08 14.00 -12.39
N LEU A 131 4.66 15.09 -11.88
CA LEU A 131 4.41 16.44 -12.40
C LEU A 131 4.97 16.66 -13.79
N THR A 132 6.01 15.90 -14.19
CA THR A 132 6.62 15.97 -15.53
C THR A 132 5.94 15.08 -16.56
N ASN A 133 5.34 13.95 -16.15
CA ASN A 133 4.78 12.97 -17.08
C ASN A 133 3.27 13.11 -17.29
N LEU A 134 2.57 13.80 -16.39
CA LEU A 134 1.12 13.95 -16.47
C LEU A 134 0.71 15.34 -16.91
N SER A 135 -0.39 15.42 -17.68
CA SER A 135 -1.04 16.66 -18.02
C SER A 135 -1.74 17.28 -16.80
N GLY A 136 -2.10 18.55 -16.89
CA GLY A 136 -2.82 19.23 -15.82
C GLY A 136 -4.17 18.61 -15.47
N GLU A 137 -4.87 18.05 -16.45
CA GLU A 137 -6.14 17.36 -16.23
C GLU A 137 -5.93 16.02 -15.51
N GLU A 138 -4.89 15.29 -15.86
CA GLU A 138 -4.53 14.03 -15.19
C GLU A 138 -4.11 14.28 -13.75
N ILE A 139 -3.35 15.35 -13.50
CA ILE A 139 -2.97 15.77 -12.15
C ILE A 139 -4.22 16.16 -11.33
N GLU A 140 -5.21 16.83 -11.94
CA GLU A 140 -6.49 17.11 -11.28
C GLU A 140 -7.21 15.80 -10.88
N GLY A 141 -7.19 14.76 -11.74
CA GLY A 141 -7.71 13.42 -11.42
C GLY A 141 -7.00 12.78 -10.22
N VAL A 142 -5.66 12.82 -10.21
CA VAL A 142 -4.86 12.30 -9.10
C VAL A 142 -5.13 13.05 -7.79
N ILE A 143 -5.20 14.38 -7.83
CA ILE A 143 -5.54 15.20 -6.66
C ILE A 143 -6.93 14.82 -6.13
N GLY A 144 -7.91 14.62 -7.02
CA GLY A 144 -9.25 14.17 -6.64
C GLY A 144 -9.24 12.82 -5.90
N HIS A 145 -8.41 11.88 -6.35
CA HIS A 145 -8.21 10.59 -5.71
C HIS A 145 -7.59 10.72 -4.30
N GLU A 146 -6.51 11.50 -4.17
CA GLU A 146 -5.85 11.74 -2.88
C GLU A 146 -6.76 12.47 -1.88
N LEU A 147 -7.58 13.42 -2.35
CA LEU A 147 -8.59 14.06 -1.52
C LEU A 147 -9.71 13.09 -1.10
N GLY A 148 -10.00 12.06 -1.90
CA GLY A 148 -10.87 10.95 -1.52
C GLY A 148 -10.38 10.23 -0.27
N HIS A 149 -9.13 9.86 -0.22
CA HIS A 149 -8.49 9.28 0.97
C HIS A 149 -8.55 10.20 2.18
N LEU A 150 -8.36 11.50 1.95
CA LEU A 150 -8.42 12.49 3.02
C LEU A 150 -9.84 12.68 3.55
N LYS A 151 -10.86 12.66 2.66
CA LYS A 151 -12.29 12.79 3.02
C LYS A 151 -12.72 11.73 4.05
N HIS A 152 -12.19 10.51 3.94
CA HIS A 152 -12.57 9.36 4.78
C HIS A 152 -11.62 9.05 5.93
N ASN A 153 -10.65 9.93 6.23
CA ASN A 153 -9.61 9.73 7.27
C ASN A 153 -8.71 8.52 7.02
N ASP A 154 -8.62 8.06 5.79
CA ASP A 154 -7.82 6.92 5.38
C ASP A 154 -6.37 7.04 5.80
N CYS A 155 -5.80 8.25 5.67
CA CYS A 155 -4.42 8.53 6.02
C CYS A 155 -4.11 8.22 7.49
N ALA A 156 -5.00 8.62 8.41
CA ALA A 156 -4.81 8.34 9.83
C ALA A 156 -4.89 6.83 10.13
N VAL A 157 -5.87 6.15 9.55
CA VAL A 157 -6.09 4.71 9.73
C VAL A 157 -4.91 3.93 9.18
N MET A 158 -4.49 4.19 7.93
CA MET A 158 -3.39 3.47 7.30
C MET A 158 -2.05 3.75 7.96
N THR A 159 -1.77 5.00 8.32
CA THR A 159 -0.53 5.35 9.03
C THR A 159 -0.44 4.61 10.35
N THR A 160 -1.55 4.42 11.06
CA THR A 160 -1.58 3.70 12.34
C THR A 160 -1.48 2.19 12.13
N LEU A 161 -2.24 1.62 11.21
CA LEU A 161 -2.29 0.17 11.01
C LEU A 161 -1.04 -0.39 10.32
N ALA A 162 -0.40 0.38 9.43
CA ALA A 162 0.83 -0.04 8.75
C ALA A 162 2.01 -0.29 9.72
N ALA A 163 1.95 0.23 10.94
CA ALA A 163 2.95 -0.03 11.96
C ALA A 163 3.04 -1.49 12.38
N ILE A 164 1.90 -2.18 12.45
CA ILE A 164 1.84 -3.54 12.95
C ILE A 164 2.75 -4.48 12.15
N PRO A 165 2.61 -4.60 10.81
CA PRO A 165 3.52 -5.43 10.04
C PRO A 165 4.98 -4.95 10.11
N ILE A 166 5.23 -3.64 10.15
CA ILE A 166 6.59 -3.09 10.25
C ILE A 166 7.25 -3.55 11.55
N LEU A 167 6.54 -3.44 12.68
CA LEU A 167 7.05 -3.85 14.00
C LEU A 167 7.33 -5.35 14.05
N ILE A 168 6.38 -6.18 13.56
CA ILE A 168 6.54 -7.64 13.53
C ILE A 168 7.72 -8.03 12.62
N TYR A 169 7.88 -7.36 11.47
CA TYR A 169 9.01 -7.58 10.59
C TYR A 169 10.34 -7.17 11.22
N ALA A 170 10.39 -6.08 11.98
CA ALA A 170 11.58 -5.67 12.70
C ALA A 170 12.02 -6.74 13.73
N ILE A 171 11.06 -7.34 14.45
CA ILE A 171 11.31 -8.45 15.38
C ILE A 171 11.84 -9.67 14.62
N PHE A 172 11.23 -10.02 13.48
CA PHE A 172 11.71 -11.10 12.61
C PHE A 172 13.17 -10.86 12.20
N MET A 173 13.49 -9.67 11.67
CA MET A 173 14.85 -9.31 11.26
C MET A 173 15.84 -9.30 12.42
N MET A 174 15.42 -8.88 13.61
CA MET A 174 16.25 -8.94 14.82
C MET A 174 16.64 -10.38 15.15
N LEU A 175 15.69 -11.33 15.08
CA LEU A 175 15.96 -12.76 15.31
C LEU A 175 16.88 -13.35 14.23
N VAL A 176 16.63 -13.03 12.95
CA VAL A 176 17.50 -13.46 11.85
C VAL A 176 18.92 -12.92 12.04
N ASN A 177 19.07 -11.63 12.32
CA ASN A 177 20.39 -11.04 12.59
C ASN A 177 21.08 -11.69 13.80
N ALA A 178 20.34 -11.99 14.86
CA ALA A 178 20.89 -12.71 16.03
C ALA A 178 21.40 -14.12 15.66
N ALA A 179 20.69 -14.85 14.78
CA ALA A 179 21.13 -16.16 14.31
C ALA A 179 22.43 -16.13 13.49
N PHE A 180 22.68 -15.02 12.78
CA PHE A 180 23.88 -14.86 11.95
C PHE A 180 24.98 -14.00 12.60
N SER A 181 24.75 -13.47 13.80
CA SER A 181 25.76 -12.71 14.54
C SER A 181 26.95 -13.60 14.91
N PRO A 182 28.18 -13.07 14.85
CA PRO A 182 29.36 -13.77 15.36
C PRO A 182 29.18 -14.04 16.86
N SER A 183 29.20 -15.31 17.25
CA SER A 183 29.21 -15.64 18.69
C SER A 183 30.58 -15.27 19.26
N SER A 184 30.60 -14.33 20.20
CA SER A 184 31.78 -14.13 21.05
C SER A 184 31.94 -15.38 21.96
N SER A 185 32.67 -16.35 21.50
CA SER A 185 33.02 -17.52 22.30
C SER A 185 33.97 -17.06 23.42
N SER A 186 33.47 -16.90 24.62
CA SER A 186 34.30 -16.98 25.80
C SER A 186 34.82 -18.43 25.89
N SER A 187 36.03 -18.63 25.46
CA SER A 187 36.73 -19.95 25.51
C SER A 187 36.89 -20.33 27.00
N SER A 188 35.95 -21.10 27.54
CA SER A 188 36.21 -21.92 28.71
C SER A 188 37.16 -23.04 28.27
N LYS A 189 38.31 -23.13 28.94
CA LYS A 189 39.44 -23.99 28.60
C LYS A 189 39.16 -25.51 28.57
N ASP A 190 37.95 -25.96 28.95
CA ASP A 190 37.62 -27.39 29.16
C ASP A 190 36.52 -27.96 28.23
N SER A 191 35.95 -27.19 27.30
CA SER A 191 34.95 -27.74 26.40
C SER A 191 35.58 -28.16 25.04
N SER A 192 35.19 -29.33 24.52
CA SER A 192 35.68 -29.78 23.19
C SER A 192 35.24 -28.76 22.13
N ILE A 193 36.15 -28.37 21.24
CA ILE A 193 35.89 -27.42 20.15
C ILE A 193 34.67 -27.86 19.32
N ILE A 194 34.55 -29.19 19.09
CA ILE A 194 33.42 -29.80 18.35
C ILE A 194 32.09 -29.57 19.09
N GLY A 195 32.04 -29.75 20.42
CA GLY A 195 30.83 -29.55 21.19
C GLY A 195 30.34 -28.08 21.15
N ASN A 196 31.25 -27.11 21.17
CA ASN A 196 30.94 -25.69 21.03
C ASN A 196 30.40 -25.35 19.63
N ILE A 197 30.97 -25.89 18.57
CA ILE A 197 30.50 -25.69 17.20
C ILE A 197 29.09 -26.27 17.04
N ILE A 198 28.87 -27.50 17.49
CA ILE A 198 27.56 -28.15 17.42
C ILE A 198 26.52 -27.35 18.21
N GLY A 199 26.84 -26.90 19.43
CA GLY A 199 25.95 -26.08 20.26
C GLY A 199 25.58 -24.75 19.60
N GLN A 200 26.52 -24.08 18.95
CA GLN A 200 26.26 -22.87 18.20
C GLN A 200 25.36 -23.12 16.98
N ILE A 201 25.56 -24.19 16.24
CA ILE A 201 24.72 -24.56 15.10
C ILE A 201 23.29 -24.84 15.56
N ILE A 202 23.12 -25.64 16.61
CA ILE A 202 21.81 -25.95 17.19
C ILE A 202 21.13 -24.65 17.68
N GLY A 203 21.84 -23.78 18.40
CA GLY A 203 21.32 -22.51 18.87
C GLY A 203 20.84 -21.61 17.72
N ARG A 204 21.61 -21.52 16.64
CA ARG A 204 21.22 -20.74 15.44
C ARG A 204 19.97 -21.32 14.77
N ILE A 205 19.89 -22.64 14.63
CA ILE A 205 18.72 -23.34 14.08
C ILE A 205 17.48 -23.04 14.94
N LEU A 206 17.58 -23.12 16.26
CA LEU A 206 16.48 -22.80 17.17
C LEU A 206 16.01 -21.36 17.03
N ILE A 207 16.94 -20.38 16.92
CA ILE A 207 16.59 -18.97 16.68
C ILE A 207 15.87 -18.81 15.34
N LEU A 208 16.35 -19.47 14.27
CA LEU A 208 15.70 -19.41 12.95
C LEU A 208 14.30 -20.03 12.96
N ILE A 209 14.12 -21.16 13.66
CA ILE A 209 12.79 -21.76 13.85
C ILE A 209 11.88 -20.78 14.60
N THR A 210 12.37 -20.14 15.67
CA THR A 210 11.63 -19.13 16.40
C THR A 210 11.24 -17.93 15.53
N ALA A 211 12.10 -17.56 14.56
CA ALA A 211 11.83 -16.46 13.63
C ALA A 211 10.67 -16.77 12.64
N LEU A 212 10.30 -18.02 12.42
CA LEU A 212 9.14 -18.38 11.61
C LEU A 212 7.83 -17.88 12.24
N PHE A 213 7.78 -17.78 13.57
CA PHE A 213 6.60 -17.29 14.28
C PHE A 213 6.27 -15.82 13.91
N PRO A 214 7.15 -14.82 14.10
CA PRO A 214 6.86 -13.45 13.64
C PRO A 214 6.68 -13.36 12.13
N LEU A 215 7.36 -14.20 11.32
CA LEU A 215 7.15 -14.22 9.88
C LEU A 215 5.71 -14.58 9.49
N LEU A 216 5.11 -15.58 10.15
CA LEU A 216 3.71 -15.96 9.95
C LEU A 216 2.76 -14.79 10.27
N PHE A 217 2.93 -14.17 11.44
CA PHE A 217 2.10 -13.05 11.86
C PHE A 217 2.30 -11.80 11.00
N TYR A 218 3.51 -11.58 10.50
CA TYR A 218 3.79 -10.57 9.48
C TYR A 218 2.98 -10.80 8.21
N ALA A 219 2.97 -12.03 7.68
CA ALA A 219 2.18 -12.37 6.50
C ALA A 219 0.68 -12.16 6.71
N LEU A 220 0.13 -12.59 7.87
CA LEU A 220 -1.27 -12.40 8.23
C LEU A 220 -1.64 -10.91 8.35
N SER A 221 -0.78 -10.10 8.96
CA SER A 221 -1.00 -8.66 9.09
C SER A 221 -0.97 -7.94 7.73
N LEU A 222 -0.08 -8.36 6.83
CA LEU A 222 -0.05 -7.83 5.46
C LEU A 222 -1.32 -8.18 4.68
N LEU A 223 -1.80 -9.41 4.77
CA LEU A 223 -3.04 -9.81 4.08
C LEU A 223 -4.24 -8.99 4.55
N SER A 224 -4.36 -8.80 5.87
CA SER A 224 -5.42 -7.98 6.46
C SER A 224 -5.37 -6.52 6.00
N LEU A 225 -4.17 -5.93 5.99
CA LEU A 225 -3.97 -4.55 5.56
C LEU A 225 -4.28 -4.36 4.07
N ARG A 226 -3.94 -5.33 3.23
CA ARG A 226 -4.19 -5.29 1.78
C ARG A 226 -5.66 -5.42 1.42
N SER A 227 -6.39 -6.27 2.14
CA SER A 227 -7.84 -6.37 1.94
C SER A 227 -8.53 -5.03 2.17
N LEU A 228 -8.17 -4.35 3.26
CA LEU A 228 -8.67 -3.01 3.57
C LEU A 228 -8.28 -1.99 2.50
N SER A 229 -7.06 -2.05 1.97
CA SER A 229 -6.56 -1.08 1.00
C SER A 229 -7.38 -1.08 -0.29
N ARG A 230 -7.74 -2.25 -0.82
CA ARG A 230 -8.44 -2.35 -2.11
C ARG A 230 -9.81 -1.67 -2.15
N GLU A 231 -10.64 -1.87 -1.14
CA GLU A 231 -11.96 -1.24 -1.09
C GLU A 231 -11.84 0.30 -1.04
N ARG A 232 -10.83 0.80 -0.34
CA ARG A 232 -10.56 2.23 -0.20
C ARG A 232 -10.08 2.87 -1.50
N GLU A 233 -9.31 2.15 -2.30
CA GLU A 233 -8.88 2.61 -3.63
C GLU A 233 -10.09 2.81 -4.56
N HIS A 234 -10.99 1.84 -4.65
CA HIS A 234 -12.20 1.98 -5.47
C HIS A 234 -13.06 3.16 -5.00
N TYR A 235 -13.13 3.38 -3.68
CA TYR A 235 -13.81 4.54 -3.15
C TYR A 235 -13.12 5.86 -3.56
N ALA A 236 -11.80 5.95 -3.46
CA ALA A 236 -11.04 7.14 -3.84
C ALA A 236 -11.16 7.41 -5.36
N ASP A 237 -11.18 6.35 -6.19
CA ASP A 237 -11.40 6.46 -7.63
C ASP A 237 -12.78 7.04 -7.96
N ALA A 238 -13.83 6.48 -7.36
CA ALA A 238 -15.20 6.97 -7.54
C ALA A 238 -15.35 8.41 -7.03
N TYR A 239 -14.71 8.75 -5.91
CA TYR A 239 -14.71 10.10 -5.38
C TYR A 239 -13.97 11.09 -6.28
N SER A 240 -12.84 10.69 -6.88
CA SER A 240 -12.13 11.49 -7.87
C SER A 240 -13.03 11.82 -9.08
N ALA A 241 -13.72 10.80 -9.62
CA ALA A 241 -14.65 10.96 -10.73
C ALA A 241 -15.76 11.97 -10.39
N TYR A 242 -16.37 11.84 -9.21
CA TYR A 242 -17.38 12.77 -8.71
C TYR A 242 -16.83 14.19 -8.55
N LEU A 243 -15.66 14.34 -7.91
CA LEU A 243 -15.09 15.63 -7.57
C LEU A 243 -14.63 16.41 -8.79
N THR A 244 -14.00 15.73 -9.75
CA THR A 244 -13.49 16.33 -10.99
C THR A 244 -14.55 16.43 -12.08
N GLN A 245 -15.70 15.75 -11.94
CA GLN A 245 -16.74 15.59 -12.95
C GLN A 245 -16.22 14.98 -14.27
N SER A 246 -15.11 14.22 -14.18
CA SER A 246 -14.50 13.53 -15.35
C SER A 246 -13.70 12.32 -14.90
N PRO A 247 -14.29 11.11 -14.95
CA PRO A 247 -13.57 9.86 -14.64
C PRO A 247 -12.33 9.67 -15.52
N ARG A 248 -12.39 10.17 -16.75
CA ARG A 248 -11.32 10.02 -17.76
C ARG A 248 -9.99 10.64 -17.31
N LYS A 249 -10.02 11.71 -16.54
CA LYS A 249 -8.81 12.34 -15.99
C LYS A 249 -7.99 11.37 -15.13
N LEU A 250 -8.65 10.59 -14.28
CA LEU A 250 -7.98 9.60 -13.47
C LEU A 250 -7.67 8.31 -14.26
N GLN A 251 -8.50 7.90 -15.22
CA GLN A 251 -8.22 6.74 -16.09
C GLN A 251 -6.88 6.93 -16.81
N SER A 252 -6.72 8.05 -17.51
CA SER A 252 -5.50 8.40 -18.23
C SER A 252 -4.29 8.48 -17.27
N ALA A 253 -4.46 9.18 -16.15
CA ALA A 253 -3.41 9.27 -15.14
C ALA A 253 -2.94 7.90 -14.64
N LEU A 254 -3.88 6.99 -14.26
CA LEU A 254 -3.55 5.64 -13.78
C LEU A 254 -2.79 4.82 -14.82
N THR A 255 -3.21 4.89 -16.07
CA THR A 255 -2.55 4.19 -17.18
C THR A 255 -1.09 4.64 -17.31
N LYS A 256 -0.85 5.95 -17.37
CA LYS A 256 0.51 6.52 -17.47
C LYS A 256 1.36 6.27 -16.22
N ILE A 257 0.79 6.43 -15.03
CA ILE A 257 1.50 6.17 -13.77
C ILE A 257 1.95 4.71 -13.71
N THR A 258 1.03 3.78 -13.99
CA THR A 258 1.35 2.36 -13.86
C THR A 258 2.35 1.91 -14.92
N TYR A 259 2.25 2.41 -16.15
CA TYR A 259 3.24 2.16 -17.18
C TYR A 259 4.61 2.73 -16.79
N GLY A 260 4.68 3.98 -16.34
CA GLY A 260 5.91 4.60 -15.86
C GLY A 260 6.53 3.87 -14.67
N LEU A 261 5.71 3.39 -13.71
CA LEU A 261 6.18 2.55 -12.60
C LEU A 261 6.72 1.20 -13.08
N SER A 262 6.17 0.63 -14.16
CA SER A 262 6.65 -0.64 -14.73
C SER A 262 8.06 -0.53 -15.32
N LEU A 263 8.41 0.65 -15.84
CA LEU A 263 9.70 0.97 -16.42
C LEU A 263 10.73 1.46 -15.38
N SER A 264 10.27 1.92 -14.24
CA SER A 264 11.15 2.46 -13.20
C SER A 264 12.09 1.41 -12.63
N PRO A 265 13.36 1.74 -12.34
CA PRO A 265 14.24 0.86 -11.58
C PRO A 265 13.59 0.57 -10.21
N LYS A 266 13.94 -0.57 -9.60
CA LYS A 266 13.37 -0.96 -8.30
C LYS A 266 13.40 0.25 -7.35
N PRO A 267 12.24 0.66 -6.79
CA PRO A 267 12.21 1.83 -5.90
C PRO A 267 13.23 1.64 -4.77
N LYS A 268 14.04 2.65 -4.55
CA LYS A 268 15.00 2.70 -3.41
C LYS A 268 14.30 2.84 -2.07
N SER A 269 12.97 3.00 -2.08
CA SER A 269 12.18 3.24 -0.88
C SER A 269 11.94 1.97 -0.07
N ASP A 270 12.07 2.11 1.24
CA ASP A 270 11.77 1.08 2.22
C ASP A 270 10.35 0.53 2.06
N PHE A 271 10.15 -0.74 2.42
CA PHE A 271 8.90 -1.49 2.28
C PHE A 271 7.66 -0.75 2.85
N GLY A 272 7.82 0.06 3.90
CA GLY A 272 6.73 0.84 4.51
C GLY A 272 6.21 1.99 3.66
N ILE A 273 7.01 2.55 2.74
CA ILE A 273 6.63 3.68 1.89
C ILE A 273 5.81 3.21 0.69
N ARG A 274 5.99 1.95 0.25
CA ARG A 274 5.24 1.40 -0.90
C ARG A 274 3.73 1.39 -0.70
N THR A 275 3.25 1.36 0.54
CA THR A 275 1.81 1.44 0.85
C THR A 275 1.20 2.81 0.57
N PHE A 276 2.03 3.83 0.33
CA PHE A 276 1.61 5.18 -0.04
C PHE A 276 1.71 5.46 -1.54
N TYR A 277 2.09 4.49 -2.36
CA TYR A 277 2.07 4.69 -3.82
C TYR A 277 0.64 4.56 -4.33
N ILE A 278 0.29 5.37 -5.33
CA ILE A 278 -1.01 5.28 -6.03
C ILE A 278 -1.17 3.99 -6.84
N GLY A 279 -0.05 3.34 -7.16
CA GLY A 279 0.06 2.02 -7.77
C GLY A 279 1.25 1.24 -7.20
N ASP A 280 1.13 -0.08 -7.04
CA ASP A 280 2.22 -0.93 -6.56
C ASP A 280 3.25 -1.14 -7.69
N PRO A 281 4.53 -0.66 -7.57
CA PRO A 281 5.54 -0.83 -8.62
C PRO A 281 5.82 -2.29 -8.96
N ALA A 282 5.70 -3.22 -8.00
CA ALA A 282 5.91 -4.64 -8.25
C ALA A 282 4.73 -5.26 -8.99
N ALA A 283 3.50 -4.83 -8.71
CA ALA A 283 2.32 -5.22 -9.44
C ALA A 283 2.32 -4.62 -10.85
N ALA A 284 2.64 -3.32 -11.00
CA ALA A 284 2.79 -2.63 -12.27
C ALA A 284 3.76 -3.37 -13.22
N LYS A 285 4.93 -3.75 -12.72
CA LYS A 285 5.91 -4.51 -13.49
C LYS A 285 5.39 -5.87 -13.98
N LYS A 286 4.57 -6.55 -13.18
CA LYS A 286 3.92 -7.81 -13.58
C LYS A 286 2.77 -7.59 -14.56
N GLU A 287 1.97 -6.55 -14.33
CA GLU A 287 0.81 -6.21 -15.15
C GLU A 287 1.25 -5.79 -16.56
N PHE A 288 2.30 -4.99 -16.67
CA PHE A 288 2.80 -4.47 -17.94
C PHE A 288 3.94 -5.29 -18.56
N LYS A 289 4.34 -6.41 -17.95
CA LYS A 289 5.43 -7.24 -18.50
C LYS A 289 5.18 -7.67 -19.95
N GLY A 290 4.01 -8.21 -20.24
CA GLY A 290 3.63 -8.66 -21.58
C GLY A 290 3.54 -7.50 -22.57
N ILE A 291 3.04 -6.35 -22.13
CA ILE A 291 2.95 -5.14 -22.95
C ILE A 291 4.35 -4.61 -23.27
N THR A 292 5.22 -4.53 -22.27
CA THR A 292 6.59 -4.04 -22.46
C THR A 292 7.43 -4.96 -23.35
N GLU A 293 7.26 -6.29 -23.20
CA GLU A 293 7.96 -7.27 -24.05
C GLU A 293 7.47 -7.25 -25.51
N ARG A 294 6.25 -6.78 -25.76
CA ARG A 294 5.61 -6.69 -27.08
C ARG A 294 5.32 -5.26 -27.51
N LYS A 295 6.09 -4.29 -27.01
CA LYS A 295 5.90 -2.86 -27.24
C LYS A 295 5.73 -2.54 -28.73
N GLU A 296 6.58 -3.09 -29.60
CA GLU A 296 6.53 -2.88 -31.06
C GLU A 296 5.19 -3.28 -31.70
N LYS A 297 4.44 -4.19 -31.08
CA LYS A 297 3.10 -4.60 -31.55
C LYS A 297 2.05 -3.54 -31.25
N TYR A 298 2.20 -2.83 -30.16
CA TYR A 298 1.20 -1.89 -29.65
C TYR A 298 1.52 -0.43 -30.01
N ASP A 299 2.77 -0.14 -30.38
CA ASP A 299 3.26 1.15 -30.90
C ASP A 299 2.78 1.33 -32.34
N LEU A 300 1.57 1.90 -32.50
CA LEU A 300 0.87 2.00 -33.78
C LEU A 300 1.45 3.10 -34.67
N ASP A 301 1.90 4.19 -34.07
CA ASP A 301 2.49 5.33 -34.80
C ASP A 301 4.03 5.23 -34.90
N ARG A 302 4.63 4.25 -34.25
CA ARG A 302 6.07 3.93 -34.25
C ARG A 302 6.97 5.08 -33.76
N ASP A 303 6.47 5.86 -32.83
CA ASP A 303 7.24 6.93 -32.22
C ASP A 303 8.16 6.40 -31.10
N GLY A 304 8.04 5.13 -30.73
CA GLY A 304 8.82 4.45 -29.69
C GLY A 304 8.32 4.73 -28.28
N VAL A 305 7.14 5.31 -28.11
CA VAL A 305 6.47 5.54 -26.83
C VAL A 305 5.05 5.03 -26.94
N LEU A 306 4.53 4.31 -25.95
CA LEU A 306 3.13 3.92 -25.95
C LEU A 306 2.28 5.06 -25.40
N ASP A 307 1.44 5.63 -26.24
CA ASP A 307 0.49 6.65 -25.82
C ASP A 307 -0.69 6.05 -25.03
N GLU A 308 -1.61 6.89 -24.53
CA GLU A 308 -2.75 6.46 -23.70
C GLU A 308 -3.64 5.45 -24.45
N ARG A 309 -3.92 5.71 -25.73
CA ARG A 309 -4.79 4.86 -26.56
C ARG A 309 -4.14 3.51 -26.84
N GLU A 310 -2.86 3.51 -27.11
CA GLU A 310 -2.07 2.31 -27.37
C GLU A 310 -1.94 1.46 -26.10
N LEU A 311 -1.73 2.09 -24.95
CA LEU A 311 -1.71 1.41 -23.65
C LEU A 311 -3.07 0.81 -23.30
N GLU A 312 -4.19 1.51 -23.54
CA GLU A 312 -5.54 0.96 -23.34
C GLU A 312 -5.79 -0.26 -24.23
N LEU A 313 -5.46 -0.17 -25.53
CA LEU A 313 -5.59 -1.29 -26.46
C LEU A 313 -4.74 -2.49 -26.04
N ALA A 314 -3.50 -2.23 -25.62
CA ALA A 314 -2.60 -3.27 -25.15
C ALA A 314 -3.15 -3.96 -23.89
N MET A 315 -3.68 -3.21 -22.93
CA MET A 315 -4.26 -3.74 -21.70
C MET A 315 -5.51 -4.59 -21.99
N ASP A 316 -6.40 -4.12 -22.84
CA ASP A 316 -7.62 -4.85 -23.26
C ASP A 316 -7.27 -6.17 -23.96
N GLU A 317 -6.25 -6.18 -24.82
CA GLU A 317 -5.81 -7.39 -25.51
C GLU A 317 -5.14 -8.40 -24.56
N GLU A 318 -4.26 -7.94 -23.67
CA GLU A 318 -3.63 -8.79 -22.66
C GLU A 318 -4.68 -9.46 -21.76
N GLU A 319 -5.71 -8.72 -21.33
CA GLU A 319 -6.77 -9.26 -20.49
C GLU A 319 -7.60 -10.31 -21.23
N LYS A 320 -7.98 -10.06 -22.50
CA LYS A 320 -8.68 -11.03 -23.35
C LYS A 320 -7.87 -12.31 -23.57
N GLN A 321 -6.54 -12.20 -23.75
CA GLN A 321 -5.66 -13.37 -23.89
C GLN A 321 -5.60 -14.18 -22.58
N LEU A 322 -5.64 -13.51 -21.44
CA LEU A 322 -5.66 -14.16 -20.14
C LEU A 322 -7.00 -14.86 -19.84
N GLU A 323 -8.10 -14.40 -20.42
CA GLU A 323 -9.41 -15.05 -20.31
C GLU A 323 -9.60 -16.21 -21.30
N GLY A 324 -9.02 -16.13 -22.50
CA GLY A 324 -9.24 -17.05 -23.62
C GLY A 324 -8.42 -18.34 -23.63
N GLY A 325 -7.44 -18.53 -22.75
CA GLY A 325 -6.58 -19.72 -22.72
C GLY A 325 -7.26 -20.99 -22.17
N GLY A 326 -6.90 -22.16 -22.71
CA GLY A 326 -7.54 -23.47 -22.50
C GLY A 326 -7.83 -23.91 -21.05
N ARG A 327 -8.90 -24.69 -20.87
CA ARG A 327 -9.59 -24.94 -19.58
C ARG A 327 -8.73 -25.48 -18.41
N THR A 328 -7.77 -26.35 -18.63
CA THR A 328 -7.08 -27.06 -17.53
C THR A 328 -5.82 -26.34 -17.04
N PHE A 329 -5.03 -25.76 -17.92
CA PHE A 329 -3.83 -24.99 -17.57
C PHE A 329 -4.19 -23.67 -16.87
N ASN A 330 -5.36 -23.12 -17.18
CA ASN A 330 -5.88 -21.89 -16.61
C ASN A 330 -6.32 -22.00 -15.13
N TYR A 331 -6.77 -23.17 -14.63
CA TYR A 331 -7.18 -23.28 -13.23
C TYR A 331 -6.02 -23.08 -12.26
N LEU A 332 -4.87 -23.67 -12.53
CA LEU A 332 -3.66 -23.46 -11.70
C LEU A 332 -3.11 -22.05 -11.85
N GLN A 333 -3.04 -21.52 -13.08
CA GLN A 333 -2.61 -20.13 -13.30
C GLN A 333 -3.59 -19.11 -12.71
N ARG A 334 -4.90 -19.32 -12.83
CA ARG A 334 -5.93 -18.50 -12.17
C ARG A 334 -5.83 -18.57 -10.65
N GLY A 335 -5.57 -19.77 -10.08
CA GLY A 335 -5.31 -19.95 -8.66
C GLY A 335 -4.08 -19.21 -8.18
N TRP A 336 -2.94 -19.38 -8.85
CA TRP A 336 -1.71 -18.64 -8.57
C TRP A 336 -1.85 -17.15 -8.80
N ARG A 337 -2.61 -16.73 -9.83
CA ARG A 337 -2.90 -15.32 -10.13
C ARG A 337 -3.77 -14.71 -9.02
N LYS A 338 -4.86 -15.40 -8.57
CA LYS A 338 -5.67 -14.97 -7.42
C LYS A 338 -4.83 -14.83 -6.15
N ILE A 339 -3.95 -15.80 -5.87
CA ILE A 339 -3.04 -15.75 -4.74
C ILE A 339 -2.07 -14.56 -4.89
N ASN A 340 -1.44 -14.38 -6.05
CA ASN A 340 -0.53 -13.25 -6.28
C ASN A 340 -1.24 -11.89 -6.22
N LEU A 341 -2.49 -11.79 -6.69
CA LEU A 341 -3.31 -10.58 -6.61
C LEU A 341 -3.74 -10.27 -5.17
N SER A 342 -3.94 -11.31 -4.34
CA SER A 342 -4.17 -11.13 -2.90
C SER A 342 -2.96 -10.55 -2.18
N PHE A 343 -1.77 -10.60 -2.79
CA PHE A 343 -0.54 -10.00 -2.28
C PHE A 343 -0.24 -8.59 -2.82
N SER A 344 -1.07 -8.02 -3.71
CA SER A 344 -0.98 -6.62 -4.13
C SER A 344 -1.59 -5.69 -3.09
N THR A 345 -0.98 -4.52 -2.88
CA THR A 345 -1.50 -3.48 -1.97
C THR A 345 -2.63 -2.67 -2.60
N HIS A 346 -2.74 -2.67 -3.93
CA HIS A 346 -3.76 -1.96 -4.70
C HIS A 346 -4.53 -2.93 -5.61
N PRO A 347 -5.78 -2.60 -5.99
CA PRO A 347 -6.46 -3.27 -7.09
C PRO A 347 -5.62 -3.19 -8.36
N ARG A 348 -5.87 -4.06 -9.32
CA ARG A 348 -5.23 -3.97 -10.63
C ARG A 348 -5.65 -2.67 -11.32
N THR A 349 -4.72 -2.06 -12.02
CA THR A 349 -4.99 -0.83 -12.79
C THR A 349 -6.16 -1.02 -13.75
N TYR A 350 -6.21 -2.17 -14.42
CA TYR A 350 -7.31 -2.53 -15.31
C TYR A 350 -8.68 -2.56 -14.59
N GLU A 351 -8.77 -3.13 -13.39
CA GLU A 351 -10.01 -3.16 -12.59
C GLU A 351 -10.47 -1.74 -12.21
N ARG A 352 -9.53 -0.85 -11.87
CA ARG A 352 -9.78 0.55 -11.56
C ARG A 352 -10.27 1.32 -12.79
N ILE A 353 -9.65 1.09 -13.96
CA ILE A 353 -10.06 1.70 -15.23
C ILE A 353 -11.47 1.24 -15.63
N LEU A 354 -11.81 -0.05 -15.49
CA LEU A 354 -13.15 -0.55 -15.74
C LEU A 354 -14.21 0.13 -14.86
N LEU A 355 -13.93 0.25 -13.55
CA LEU A 355 -14.80 0.97 -12.64
C LEU A 355 -15.02 2.42 -13.07
N LEU A 356 -13.96 3.12 -13.45
CA LEU A 356 -14.05 4.50 -13.90
C LEU A 356 -14.81 4.64 -15.25
N LYS A 357 -14.68 3.67 -16.17
CA LYS A 357 -15.47 3.60 -17.42
C LYS A 357 -16.97 3.38 -17.12
N GLU A 358 -17.30 2.54 -16.15
CA GLU A 358 -18.68 2.33 -15.69
C GLU A 358 -19.27 3.63 -15.12
N ILE A 359 -18.51 4.32 -14.26
CA ILE A 359 -18.90 5.63 -13.72
C ILE A 359 -19.07 6.67 -14.85
N GLU A 360 -18.20 6.70 -15.85
CA GLU A 360 -18.30 7.61 -17.01
C GLU A 360 -19.61 7.42 -17.75
N ASN A 361 -20.02 6.18 -18.00
CA ASN A 361 -21.29 5.85 -18.63
C ASN A 361 -22.50 6.30 -17.78
N GLU A 362 -22.44 6.12 -16.46
CA GLU A 362 -23.49 6.59 -15.54
C GLU A 362 -23.56 8.12 -15.48
N MET A 363 -22.43 8.81 -15.53
CA MET A 363 -22.40 10.27 -15.59
C MET A 363 -23.01 10.79 -16.90
N ALA A 364 -22.74 10.15 -18.03
CA ALA A 364 -23.31 10.50 -19.33
C ALA A 364 -24.84 10.32 -19.35
N SER A 365 -25.39 9.38 -18.58
CA SER A 365 -26.85 9.19 -18.44
C SER A 365 -27.51 10.18 -17.47
N GLY A 366 -26.75 11.07 -16.83
CA GLY A 366 -27.26 12.06 -15.85
C GLY A 366 -27.57 11.46 -14.48
N ASP A 367 -27.21 10.22 -14.24
CA ASP A 367 -27.62 9.44 -13.07
C ASP A 367 -26.64 9.49 -11.88
N TYR A 368 -25.51 10.19 -12.01
CA TYR A 368 -24.44 10.23 -11.03
C TYR A 368 -24.59 11.39 -10.04
N ALA A 369 -25.07 11.11 -8.84
CA ALA A 369 -25.21 12.06 -7.75
C ALA A 369 -24.32 11.64 -6.54
N ASP A 370 -24.04 12.60 -5.64
CA ASP A 370 -23.15 12.46 -4.47
C ASP A 370 -23.37 11.15 -3.66
N LYS A 371 -24.63 10.75 -3.46
CA LYS A 371 -24.97 9.50 -2.76
C LYS A 371 -24.67 8.21 -3.55
N ARG A 372 -24.47 8.29 -4.85
CA ARG A 372 -24.22 7.14 -5.73
C ARG A 372 -22.75 6.81 -5.89
N VAL A 373 -21.84 7.72 -5.50
CA VAL A 373 -20.39 7.41 -5.40
C VAL A 373 -20.15 6.13 -4.62
N TYR A 374 -21.00 5.86 -3.63
CA TYR A 374 -20.91 4.67 -2.77
C TYR A 374 -21.62 3.43 -3.34
N LYS A 375 -22.24 3.50 -4.53
CA LYS A 375 -22.95 2.37 -5.13
C LYS A 375 -21.98 1.29 -5.63
N HIS A 376 -20.79 1.71 -6.07
CA HIS A 376 -19.77 0.83 -6.65
C HIS A 376 -18.84 0.20 -5.59
N ILE A 377 -19.07 0.47 -4.32
CA ILE A 377 -18.39 -0.09 -3.16
C ILE A 377 -19.41 -0.96 -2.39
#